data_e9fc3fb7867f0bfb67ef2a58b200f252
#
_entry.id   e9fc3fb7867f0bfb67ef2a58b200f252
#
_cell.length_a   1.000
_cell.length_b   1.000
_cell.length_c   1.000
_cell.angle_alpha   90.00
_cell.angle_beta   90.00
_cell.angle_gamma   90.00
#
_symmetry.space_group_name_H-M   'P 1'
#
loop_
_entity.id
_entity.type
_entity.pdbx_description
1 polymer ?
#
loop_
_entity_poly.entity_id
_entity_poly.type
_entity_poly.pdbx_seq_one_letter_code
_entity_poly.pdbx_strand_id
1 'polypeptide(L)'
;MAWEKAVDEIQDLRVVKLRIGLVLGANGGIFPVLARPIRWFVGVILGKGTQGQSWIHIQDLVKMFACALTDEHAHGVYNAVSPNPVTHAEMTKQIAAAYHRPIWWPKVPAWALRLVLGEMAVLVTGGNFVSSEKIQTELNFTFTYTRLADALTQIIHV
;
A
#
# COMPACT_ATOMS: atom_id res chain seq x y z
N MET A 1 -1.10 -10.75 -16.60
CA MET A 1 -2.57 -10.78 -16.38
C MET A 1 -3.25 -10.46 -17.71
N ALA A 2 -4.52 -10.92 -17.92
CA ALA A 2 -5.17 -10.77 -19.25
C ALA A 2 -5.28 -9.32 -19.72
N TRP A 3 -5.62 -8.38 -18.82
CA TRP A 3 -5.73 -6.96 -19.14
C TRP A 3 -4.37 -6.28 -19.44
N GLU A 4 -3.26 -6.73 -18.86
CA GLU A 4 -1.93 -6.21 -19.20
C GLU A 4 -1.55 -6.61 -20.62
N LYS A 5 -1.91 -7.82 -21.07
CA LYS A 5 -1.65 -8.29 -22.45
C LYS A 5 -2.42 -7.47 -23.48
N ALA A 6 -3.68 -7.13 -23.20
CA ALA A 6 -4.47 -6.30 -24.11
C ALA A 6 -3.85 -4.90 -24.34
N VAL A 7 -3.19 -4.35 -23.33
CA VAL A 7 -2.48 -3.06 -23.45
C VAL A 7 -1.13 -3.24 -24.16
N ASP A 8 -0.50 -4.43 -24.11
CA ASP A 8 0.76 -4.71 -24.81
C ASP A 8 0.60 -4.79 -26.36
N GLU A 9 -0.63 -4.96 -26.83
CA GLU A 9 -0.94 -4.99 -28.28
C GLU A 9 -0.96 -3.59 -28.94
N ILE A 10 -0.91 -2.52 -28.12
CA ILE A 10 -0.89 -1.13 -28.63
C ILE A 10 0.52 -0.80 -29.10
N GLN A 11 0.71 -0.64 -30.42
CA GLN A 11 2.03 -0.42 -31.02
C GLN A 11 2.38 1.06 -31.27
N ASP A 12 1.38 1.94 -31.36
CA ASP A 12 1.59 3.34 -31.80
C ASP A 12 1.59 4.34 -30.62
N LEU A 13 1.54 3.87 -29.39
CA LEU A 13 1.50 4.73 -28.20
C LEU A 13 2.52 4.31 -27.15
N ARG A 14 3.07 5.31 -26.45
CA ARG A 14 3.87 5.08 -25.27
C ARG A 14 2.99 4.56 -24.13
N VAL A 15 3.24 3.35 -23.69
CA VAL A 15 2.47 2.69 -22.63
C VAL A 15 3.28 2.61 -21.36
N VAL A 16 2.74 3.16 -20.27
CA VAL A 16 3.28 3.02 -18.92
C VAL A 16 2.24 2.31 -18.04
N LYS A 17 2.64 1.25 -17.38
CA LYS A 17 1.81 0.47 -16.46
C LYS A 17 2.26 0.66 -15.04
N LEU A 18 1.37 1.11 -14.16
CA LEU A 18 1.65 1.24 -12.73
C LEU A 18 0.94 0.11 -11.97
N ARG A 19 1.73 -0.76 -11.33
CA ARG A 19 1.23 -1.79 -10.41
C ARG A 19 1.15 -1.19 -9.02
N ILE A 20 -0.07 -0.84 -8.61
CA ILE A 20 -0.33 -0.07 -7.40
C ILE A 20 -0.41 -1.01 -6.19
N GLY A 21 0.34 -0.70 -5.13
CA GLY A 21 0.26 -1.36 -3.84
C GLY A 21 -0.88 -0.83 -2.96
N LEU A 22 -0.75 -0.96 -1.64
CA LEU A 22 -1.72 -0.47 -0.67
C LEU A 22 -1.65 1.05 -0.59
N VAL A 23 -2.66 1.74 -1.11
CA VAL A 23 -2.71 3.21 -1.08
C VAL A 23 -3.16 3.70 0.30
N LEU A 24 -2.34 4.55 0.91
CA LEU A 24 -2.63 5.19 2.19
C LEU A 24 -3.02 6.66 1.96
N GLY A 25 -4.22 7.03 2.40
CA GLY A 25 -4.74 8.39 2.33
C GLY A 25 -5.83 8.62 3.38
N ALA A 26 -6.01 9.87 3.82
CA ALA A 26 -6.93 10.23 4.90
C ALA A 26 -8.39 9.84 4.57
N ASN A 27 -8.83 10.16 3.36
CA ASN A 27 -10.23 10.01 2.93
C ASN A 27 -10.42 8.89 1.89
N GLY A 28 -9.43 8.00 1.69
CA GLY A 28 -9.50 6.96 0.67
C GLY A 28 -8.40 5.91 0.78
N GLY A 29 -8.42 4.97 -0.17
CA GLY A 29 -7.51 3.83 -0.15
C GLY A 29 -7.85 2.84 0.95
N ILE A 30 -6.84 2.08 1.40
CA ILE A 30 -7.02 1.02 2.42
C ILE A 30 -6.92 1.54 3.85
N PHE A 31 -6.33 2.75 4.05
CA PHE A 31 -6.05 3.27 5.38
C PHE A 31 -7.29 3.39 6.29
N PRO A 32 -8.44 3.95 5.84
CA PRO A 32 -9.64 4.02 6.68
C PRO A 32 -10.11 2.64 7.16
N VAL A 33 -9.99 1.61 6.31
CA VAL A 33 -10.38 0.23 6.63
C VAL A 33 -9.48 -0.35 7.72
N LEU A 34 -8.16 -0.12 7.64
CA LEU A 34 -7.19 -0.58 8.62
C LEU A 34 -7.27 0.20 9.95
N ALA A 35 -7.49 1.51 9.86
CA ALA A 35 -7.50 2.40 11.03
C ALA A 35 -8.80 2.31 11.84
N ARG A 36 -9.95 2.09 11.19
CA ARG A 36 -11.26 2.10 11.83
C ARG A 36 -11.35 1.14 13.03
N PRO A 37 -11.02 -0.16 12.94
CA PRO A 37 -11.09 -1.06 14.10
C PRO A 37 -10.10 -0.63 15.19
N ILE A 38 -8.92 -0.12 14.84
CA ILE A 38 -7.92 0.34 15.80
C ILE A 38 -8.46 1.54 16.60
N ARG A 39 -9.10 2.51 15.92
CA ARG A 39 -9.73 3.66 16.56
C ARG A 39 -10.81 3.26 17.57
N TRP A 40 -11.52 2.16 17.29
CA TRP A 40 -12.58 1.61 18.16
C TRP A 40 -12.05 0.63 19.21
N PHE A 41 -10.73 0.63 19.49
CA PHE A 41 -10.09 -0.26 20.46
C PHE A 41 -10.19 -1.75 20.14
N VAL A 42 -10.46 -2.11 18.89
CA VAL A 42 -10.57 -3.51 18.41
C VAL A 42 -9.39 -3.84 17.47
N GLY A 43 -8.27 -3.13 17.63
CA GLY A 43 -7.06 -3.36 16.84
C GLY A 43 -6.43 -4.71 17.16
N VAL A 44 -6.31 -5.56 16.14
CA VAL A 44 -5.71 -6.90 16.25
C VAL A 44 -4.77 -7.16 15.06
N ILE A 45 -3.74 -7.97 15.30
CA ILE A 45 -2.87 -8.44 14.23
C ILE A 45 -3.54 -9.62 13.53
N LEU A 46 -3.74 -9.51 12.23
CA LEU A 46 -4.45 -10.49 11.43
C LEU A 46 -3.51 -11.59 10.94
N GLY A 47 -3.93 -12.85 11.08
CA GLY A 47 -3.16 -14.03 10.68
C GLY A 47 -1.81 -14.12 11.41
N LYS A 48 -0.75 -14.43 10.67
CA LYS A 48 0.62 -14.52 11.21
C LYS A 48 1.24 -13.14 11.49
N GLY A 49 0.77 -12.10 10.82
CA GLY A 49 1.32 -10.75 10.89
C GLY A 49 2.62 -10.54 10.11
N THR A 50 3.18 -11.60 9.52
CA THR A 50 4.45 -11.57 8.77
C THR A 50 4.29 -11.27 7.28
N GLN A 51 3.04 -11.24 6.79
CA GLN A 51 2.74 -10.93 5.40
C GLN A 51 3.22 -9.53 5.04
N GLY A 52 3.90 -9.40 3.88
CA GLY A 52 4.43 -8.15 3.37
C GLY A 52 3.31 -7.19 2.99
N GLN A 53 3.46 -5.93 3.36
CA GLN A 53 2.57 -4.84 2.99
C GLN A 53 3.36 -3.80 2.20
N SER A 54 3.25 -3.87 0.89
CA SER A 54 3.83 -2.86 -0.01
C SER A 54 2.83 -1.72 -0.15
N TRP A 55 3.12 -0.62 0.50
CA TRP A 55 2.25 0.55 0.62
C TRP A 55 2.78 1.74 -0.17
N ILE A 56 1.94 2.70 -0.46
CA ILE A 56 2.31 4.00 -1.03
C ILE A 56 1.41 5.09 -0.45
N HIS A 57 1.97 6.27 -0.18
CA HIS A 57 1.18 7.44 0.17
C HIS A 57 0.47 8.01 -1.06
N ILE A 58 -0.78 8.47 -0.90
CA ILE A 58 -1.58 8.99 -2.02
C ILE A 58 -0.88 10.11 -2.79
N GLN A 59 -0.15 11.00 -2.11
CA GLN A 59 0.57 12.10 -2.78
C GLN A 59 1.73 11.58 -3.64
N ASP A 60 2.46 10.57 -3.18
CA ASP A 60 3.53 9.96 -3.99
C ASP A 60 2.96 9.18 -5.17
N LEU A 61 1.81 8.53 -5.00
CA LEU A 61 1.11 7.89 -6.11
C LEU A 61 0.70 8.91 -7.19
N VAL A 62 0.12 10.06 -6.78
CA VAL A 62 -0.24 11.14 -7.72
C VAL A 62 1.00 11.68 -8.45
N LYS A 63 2.11 11.92 -7.73
CA LYS A 63 3.38 12.33 -8.33
C LYS A 63 3.90 11.30 -9.32
N MET A 64 3.75 10.00 -9.01
CA MET A 64 4.19 8.92 -9.88
C MET A 64 3.36 8.86 -11.18
N PHE A 65 2.04 9.10 -11.10
CA PHE A 65 1.21 9.26 -12.29
C PHE A 65 1.63 10.48 -13.11
N ALA A 66 1.88 11.62 -12.47
CA ALA A 66 2.36 12.82 -13.16
C ALA A 66 3.70 12.55 -13.86
N CYS A 67 4.66 11.93 -13.17
CA CYS A 67 5.94 11.52 -13.74
C CYS A 67 5.74 10.59 -14.96
N ALA A 68 4.90 9.57 -14.85
CA ALA A 68 4.61 8.64 -15.94
C ALA A 68 3.99 9.33 -17.17
N LEU A 69 3.25 10.42 -16.99
CA LEU A 69 2.65 11.19 -18.08
C LEU A 69 3.66 12.15 -18.74
N THR A 70 4.49 12.83 -17.95
CA THR A 70 5.35 13.93 -18.40
C THR A 70 6.76 13.50 -18.82
N ASP A 71 7.27 12.40 -18.27
CA ASP A 71 8.59 11.89 -18.59
C ASP A 71 8.52 11.01 -19.86
N GLU A 72 9.14 11.47 -20.93
CA GLU A 72 9.15 10.75 -22.22
C GLU A 72 9.95 9.43 -22.17
N HIS A 73 10.85 9.29 -21.21
CA HIS A 73 11.63 8.06 -21.00
C HIS A 73 10.84 6.99 -20.22
N ALA A 74 9.71 7.37 -19.58
CA ALA A 74 8.90 6.42 -18.86
C ALA A 74 8.25 5.40 -19.81
N HIS A 75 8.52 4.11 -19.61
CA HIS A 75 7.96 3.02 -20.42
C HIS A 75 7.86 1.71 -19.67
N GLY A 76 6.96 0.84 -20.13
CA GLY A 76 6.78 -0.50 -19.54
C GLY A 76 6.10 -0.49 -18.18
N VAL A 77 6.60 -1.28 -17.22
CA VAL A 77 5.93 -1.56 -15.95
C VAL A 77 6.74 -1.02 -14.78
N TYR A 78 6.10 -0.24 -13.90
CA TYR A 78 6.64 0.21 -12.62
C TYR A 78 5.75 -0.20 -11.46
N ASN A 79 6.38 -0.55 -10.35
CA ASN A 79 5.65 -0.82 -9.11
C ASN A 79 5.44 0.49 -8.34
N ALA A 80 4.19 0.89 -8.16
CA ALA A 80 3.80 2.06 -7.40
C ALA A 80 3.67 1.72 -5.93
N VAL A 81 4.83 1.58 -5.28
CA VAL A 81 4.98 1.24 -3.86
C VAL A 81 6.14 2.05 -3.25
N SER A 82 6.03 2.37 -1.95
CA SER A 82 7.12 3.00 -1.19
C SER A 82 8.35 2.08 -1.12
N PRO A 83 9.58 2.63 -1.05
CA PRO A 83 10.81 1.83 -1.00
C PRO A 83 10.95 0.96 0.25
N ASN A 84 10.22 1.28 1.33
CA ASN A 84 10.28 0.56 2.59
C ASN A 84 8.95 -0.15 2.90
N PRO A 85 8.68 -1.31 2.30
CA PRO A 85 7.51 -2.11 2.66
C PRO A 85 7.67 -2.64 4.09
N VAL A 86 6.55 -2.85 4.77
CA VAL A 86 6.51 -3.32 6.16
C VAL A 86 5.73 -4.62 6.27
N THR A 87 5.81 -5.30 7.42
CA THR A 87 4.91 -6.41 7.71
C THR A 87 3.53 -5.90 8.15
N HIS A 88 2.50 -6.76 8.03
CA HIS A 88 1.17 -6.42 8.54
C HIS A 88 1.19 -6.10 10.04
N ALA A 89 1.97 -6.84 10.82
CA ALA A 89 2.12 -6.58 12.25
C ALA A 89 2.75 -5.20 12.52
N GLU A 90 3.76 -4.81 11.77
CA GLU A 90 4.39 -3.49 11.89
C GLU A 90 3.44 -2.38 11.47
N MET A 91 2.73 -2.54 10.35
CA MET A 91 1.73 -1.57 9.91
C MET A 91 0.64 -1.36 10.97
N THR A 92 0.09 -2.45 11.49
CA THR A 92 -0.94 -2.39 12.54
C THR A 92 -0.42 -1.71 13.80
N LYS A 93 0.80 -2.04 14.24
CA LYS A 93 1.42 -1.41 15.43
C LYS A 93 1.67 0.07 15.24
N GLN A 94 2.17 0.49 14.07
CA GLN A 94 2.43 1.90 13.79
C GLN A 94 1.13 2.71 13.70
N ILE A 95 0.07 2.16 13.08
CA ILE A 95 -1.26 2.80 13.06
C ILE A 95 -1.79 2.95 14.50
N ALA A 96 -1.67 1.89 15.32
CA ALA A 96 -2.14 1.93 16.70
C ALA A 96 -1.37 2.94 17.55
N ALA A 97 -0.05 3.01 17.40
CA ALA A 97 0.79 4.01 18.07
C ALA A 97 0.40 5.43 17.66
N ALA A 98 0.17 5.68 16.38
CA ALA A 98 -0.24 6.98 15.86
C ALA A 98 -1.61 7.47 16.40
N TYR A 99 -2.52 6.53 16.70
CA TYR A 99 -3.80 6.82 17.36
C TYR A 99 -3.76 6.72 18.89
N HIS A 100 -2.60 6.41 19.49
CA HIS A 100 -2.46 6.15 20.93
C HIS A 100 -3.45 5.07 21.41
N ARG A 101 -3.59 3.98 20.65
CA ARG A 101 -4.51 2.87 20.94
C ARG A 101 -3.76 1.58 21.22
N PRO A 102 -4.21 0.76 22.17
CA PRO A 102 -3.64 -0.55 22.43
C PRO A 102 -3.95 -1.52 21.29
N ILE A 103 -3.08 -2.49 21.08
CA ILE A 103 -3.34 -3.66 20.25
C ILE A 103 -3.65 -4.83 21.18
N TRP A 104 -4.77 -5.46 20.96
CA TRP A 104 -5.16 -6.61 21.76
C TRP A 104 -4.45 -7.88 21.29
N TRP A 105 -3.99 -8.63 22.25
CA TRP A 105 -3.48 -9.98 22.06
C TRP A 105 -4.55 -10.98 22.57
N PRO A 106 -4.95 -12.01 21.83
CA PRO A 106 -4.21 -12.80 20.85
C PRO A 106 -4.51 -12.43 19.38
N LYS A 107 -3.65 -12.94 18.47
CA LYS A 107 -3.84 -12.81 17.01
C LYS A 107 -5.16 -13.45 16.59
N VAL A 108 -5.95 -12.74 15.80
CA VAL A 108 -7.18 -13.30 15.26
C VAL A 108 -6.84 -14.29 14.14
N PRO A 109 -7.25 -15.56 14.25
CA PRO A 109 -6.94 -16.55 13.23
C PRO A 109 -7.66 -16.25 11.91
N ALA A 110 -7.04 -16.63 10.79
CA ALA A 110 -7.53 -16.30 9.45
C ALA A 110 -8.96 -16.80 9.16
N TRP A 111 -9.42 -17.89 9.80
CA TRP A 111 -10.78 -18.40 9.62
C TRP A 111 -11.85 -17.45 10.24
N ALA A 112 -11.56 -16.86 11.40
CA ALA A 112 -12.46 -15.91 12.03
C ALA A 112 -12.56 -14.61 11.23
N LEU A 113 -11.46 -14.20 10.60
CA LEU A 113 -11.42 -13.06 9.68
C LEU A 113 -12.28 -13.28 8.43
N ARG A 114 -12.21 -14.47 7.83
CA ARG A 114 -13.06 -14.79 6.67
C ARG A 114 -14.54 -14.72 7.00
N LEU A 115 -14.92 -15.03 8.23
CA LEU A 115 -16.32 -14.94 8.69
C LEU A 115 -16.81 -13.49 8.78
N VAL A 116 -15.93 -12.54 9.18
CA VAL A 116 -16.28 -11.13 9.41
C VAL A 116 -16.03 -10.26 8.18
N LEU A 117 -14.93 -10.48 7.44
CA LEU A 117 -14.49 -9.64 6.32
C LEU A 117 -14.78 -10.28 4.94
N GLY A 118 -15.28 -11.51 4.90
CA GLY A 118 -15.58 -12.20 3.65
C GLY A 118 -14.34 -12.27 2.73
N GLU A 119 -14.53 -11.97 1.45
CA GLU A 119 -13.46 -11.99 0.45
C GLU A 119 -12.39 -10.90 0.66
N MET A 120 -12.71 -9.82 1.37
CA MET A 120 -11.74 -8.78 1.72
C MET A 120 -10.63 -9.28 2.67
N ALA A 121 -10.82 -10.41 3.35
CA ALA A 121 -9.79 -11.05 4.15
C ALA A 121 -8.55 -11.42 3.33
N VAL A 122 -8.70 -11.69 2.04
CA VAL A 122 -7.58 -12.02 1.14
C VAL A 122 -6.64 -10.82 0.95
N LEU A 123 -7.17 -9.60 0.87
CA LEU A 123 -6.36 -8.37 0.74
C LEU A 123 -5.47 -8.12 1.96
N VAL A 124 -5.92 -8.59 3.12
CA VAL A 124 -5.22 -8.37 4.39
C VAL A 124 -4.33 -9.56 4.78
N THR A 125 -4.69 -10.77 4.36
CA THR A 125 -3.93 -12.00 4.66
C THR A 125 -2.93 -12.36 3.58
N GLY A 126 -3.14 -11.91 2.33
CA GLY A 126 -2.17 -11.99 1.25
C GLY A 126 -1.25 -10.77 1.30
N GLY A 127 -0.02 -10.93 0.87
CA GLY A 127 0.90 -9.79 0.76
C GLY A 127 2.29 -10.22 0.34
N ASN A 128 2.93 -9.37 -0.45
CA ASN A 128 4.29 -9.56 -0.93
C ASN A 128 5.11 -8.29 -0.66
N PHE A 129 6.39 -8.48 -0.47
CA PHE A 129 7.37 -7.40 -0.50
C PHE A 129 7.71 -7.10 -1.95
N VAL A 130 7.35 -5.91 -2.42
CA VAL A 130 7.55 -5.47 -3.79
C VAL A 130 8.52 -4.30 -3.80
N SER A 131 9.51 -4.32 -4.71
CA SER A 131 10.48 -3.25 -4.87
C SER A 131 9.98 -2.14 -5.79
N SER A 132 10.27 -0.88 -5.45
CA SER A 132 10.09 0.31 -6.29
C SER A 132 11.40 0.78 -6.94
N GLU A 133 12.48 0.01 -6.86
CA GLU A 133 13.82 0.40 -7.30
C GLU A 133 13.83 0.85 -8.76
N LYS A 134 13.11 0.18 -9.64
CA LYS A 134 13.08 0.47 -11.07
C LYS A 134 12.70 1.93 -11.37
N ILE A 135 11.64 2.47 -10.74
CA ILE A 135 11.22 3.85 -11.01
C ILE A 135 12.22 4.87 -10.43
N GLN A 136 12.87 4.53 -9.32
CA GLN A 136 13.90 5.38 -8.73
C GLN A 136 15.15 5.47 -9.60
N THR A 137 15.56 4.34 -10.19
CA THR A 137 16.78 4.27 -11.03
C THR A 137 16.56 4.76 -12.45
N GLU A 138 15.45 4.41 -13.09
CA GLU A 138 15.19 4.79 -14.49
C GLU A 138 14.64 6.21 -14.65
N LEU A 139 13.79 6.68 -13.73
CA LEU A 139 13.13 8.00 -13.82
C LEU A 139 13.61 8.99 -12.74
N ASN A 140 14.62 8.64 -11.95
CA ASN A 140 15.11 9.44 -10.82
C ASN A 140 13.97 9.87 -9.86
N PHE A 141 12.92 9.04 -9.74
CA PHE A 141 11.76 9.37 -8.94
C PHE A 141 12.11 9.40 -7.46
N THR A 142 11.74 10.49 -6.80
CA THR A 142 11.99 10.69 -5.36
C THR A 142 10.68 10.65 -4.60
N PHE A 143 10.58 9.71 -3.66
CA PHE A 143 9.43 9.61 -2.75
C PHE A 143 9.50 10.69 -1.66
N THR A 144 8.35 11.26 -1.33
CA THR A 144 8.19 12.17 -0.19
C THR A 144 8.07 11.36 1.11
N TYR A 145 7.31 10.26 1.06
CA TYR A 145 7.03 9.42 2.22
C TYR A 145 7.70 8.06 2.06
N THR A 146 8.95 7.98 2.51
CA THR A 146 9.70 6.72 2.50
C THR A 146 9.46 5.89 3.76
N ARG A 147 9.11 6.52 4.89
CA ARG A 147 8.83 5.86 6.16
C ARG A 147 7.33 5.87 6.43
N LEU A 148 6.80 4.73 6.88
CA LEU A 148 5.38 4.59 7.19
C LEU A 148 4.94 5.56 8.30
N ALA A 149 5.77 5.80 9.32
CA ALA A 149 5.47 6.72 10.40
C ALA A 149 5.20 8.14 9.92
N ASP A 150 6.01 8.63 8.97
CA ASP A 150 5.87 10.00 8.43
C ASP A 150 4.57 10.12 7.60
N ALA A 151 4.27 9.08 6.80
CA ALA A 151 3.03 8.98 6.05
C ALA A 151 1.80 8.99 6.98
N LEU A 152 1.83 8.20 8.06
CA LEU A 152 0.73 8.13 9.03
C LEU A 152 0.54 9.45 9.77
N THR A 153 1.61 10.13 10.14
CA THR A 153 1.53 11.45 10.78
C THR A 153 0.80 12.45 9.89
N GLN A 154 1.14 12.51 8.61
CA GLN A 154 0.46 13.41 7.67
C GLN A 154 -1.02 13.03 7.50
N ILE A 155 -1.34 11.73 7.36
CA ILE A 155 -2.71 11.26 7.11
C ILE A 155 -3.64 11.55 8.30
N ILE A 156 -3.13 11.46 9.52
CA ILE A 156 -3.94 11.57 10.74
C ILE A 156 -4.15 13.03 11.15
N HIS A 157 -3.24 13.92 10.81
CA HIS A 157 -3.29 15.31 11.20
C HIS A 157 -3.85 16.26 10.10
N VAL A 158 -4.33 15.70 9.01
CA VAL A 158 -5.11 16.40 7.97
C VAL A 158 -6.60 16.19 8.22
#